data_74b019027c1605683d20157a84040deb
#
_entry.id   74b019027c1605683d20157a84040deb
#
_cell.length_a   1.000
_cell.length_b   1.000
_cell.length_c   1.000
_cell.angle_alpha   90.00
_cell.angle_beta   90.00
_cell.angle_gamma   90.00
#
_symmetry.space_group_name_H-M   'P 1'
#
loop_
_entity.id
_entity.type
_entity.pdbx_description
1 polymer ?
#
loop_
_entity_poly.entity_id
_entity_poly.type
_entity_poly.pdbx_seq_one_letter_code
_entity_poly.pdbx_strand_id
1 'polypeptide(L)'
;STGRYRKDTIMLRYQLTGEIESTELFYVKGEPASSSGQAQQATTDYVGLTIDEGNAIVDFPLFGITLNGLIPSPYFLTTKMPDGFCETETSGYWSWRKWDNGMLELTYKQNDVSVTITNVSGTISSGICLNRAKYPINFVDKPAVFTEVFDNNTIGSYRGWSGIYQNYGTDYKTQTPIVVFYIDKLVEPYTTTVDISFRAIGRWK
;
A
#
# COMPACT_ATOMS: atom_id res chain seq x y z
N SER A 1 -28.41 -16.89 -31.60
CA SER A 1 -28.17 -17.27 -30.22
C SER A 1 -28.26 -16.07 -29.32
N THR A 2 -29.36 -15.91 -28.65
CA THR A 2 -29.58 -14.92 -27.59
C THR A 2 -28.86 -15.37 -26.33
N GLY A 3 -28.17 -14.47 -25.65
CA GLY A 3 -27.64 -14.73 -24.30
C GLY A 3 -26.19 -15.16 -24.22
N ARG A 4 -25.29 -14.56 -25.01
CA ARG A 4 -23.84 -14.84 -24.94
C ARG A 4 -23.13 -14.08 -23.83
N TYR A 5 -23.68 -12.95 -23.37
CA TYR A 5 -23.08 -12.08 -22.38
C TYR A 5 -23.88 -12.13 -21.08
N ARG A 6 -23.15 -12.18 -19.95
CA ARG A 6 -23.74 -12.16 -18.62
C ARG A 6 -22.76 -11.57 -17.64
N LYS A 7 -23.24 -10.87 -16.63
CA LYS A 7 -22.40 -10.35 -15.54
C LYS A 7 -22.89 -10.92 -14.23
N ASP A 8 -22.12 -11.84 -13.70
CA ASP A 8 -22.36 -12.51 -12.43
C ASP A 8 -21.63 -11.79 -11.30
N THR A 9 -22.03 -12.04 -10.05
CA THR A 9 -21.40 -11.42 -8.87
C THR A 9 -21.09 -12.49 -7.83
N ILE A 10 -19.89 -12.41 -7.25
CA ILE A 10 -19.54 -13.08 -5.99
C ILE A 10 -19.74 -12.08 -4.88
N MET A 11 -20.52 -12.43 -3.89
CA MET A 11 -20.90 -11.60 -2.77
C MET A 11 -20.48 -12.23 -1.46
N LEU A 12 -20.18 -11.37 -0.49
CA LEU A 12 -20.11 -11.72 0.92
C LEU A 12 -21.40 -11.27 1.59
N ARG A 13 -22.15 -12.18 2.17
CA ARG A 13 -23.29 -11.89 3.02
C ARG A 13 -22.89 -11.87 4.47
N TYR A 14 -23.24 -10.82 5.20
CA TYR A 14 -23.32 -10.81 6.63
C TYR A 14 -24.79 -10.94 7.05
N GLN A 15 -25.03 -11.79 8.04
CA GLN A 15 -26.38 -12.01 8.57
C GLN A 15 -26.32 -12.06 10.09
N LEU A 16 -27.26 -11.34 10.74
CA LEU A 16 -27.50 -11.36 12.17
C LEU A 16 -28.88 -12.02 12.42
N THR A 17 -28.87 -13.15 13.12
CA THR A 17 -30.11 -13.85 13.52
C THR A 17 -30.14 -13.97 15.04
N GLY A 18 -30.90 -13.08 15.67
CA GLY A 18 -30.85 -12.92 17.13
C GLY A 18 -29.48 -12.42 17.57
N GLU A 19 -28.77 -13.22 18.37
CA GLU A 19 -27.39 -12.93 18.82
C GLU A 19 -26.31 -13.67 18.00
N ILE A 20 -26.72 -14.38 16.94
CA ILE A 20 -25.81 -15.19 16.13
C ILE A 20 -25.43 -14.41 14.86
N GLU A 21 -24.16 -14.15 14.71
CA GLU A 21 -23.56 -13.58 13.51
C GLU A 21 -23.05 -14.68 12.58
N SER A 22 -23.29 -14.53 11.30
CA SER A 22 -22.75 -15.43 10.29
C SER A 22 -22.32 -14.69 9.04
N THR A 23 -21.33 -15.24 8.34
CA THR A 23 -20.88 -14.74 7.04
C THR A 23 -20.79 -15.89 6.05
N GLU A 24 -21.20 -15.64 4.81
CA GLU A 24 -21.05 -16.61 3.72
C GLU A 24 -20.65 -15.94 2.42
N LEU A 25 -19.86 -16.65 1.62
CA LEU A 25 -19.62 -16.29 0.22
C LEU A 25 -20.63 -17.02 -0.66
N PHE A 26 -21.30 -16.27 -1.52
CA PHE A 26 -22.26 -16.85 -2.45
C PHE A 26 -22.19 -16.19 -3.83
N TYR A 27 -22.80 -16.84 -4.79
CA TYR A 27 -22.78 -16.46 -6.18
C TYR A 27 -24.18 -16.03 -6.64
N VAL A 28 -24.24 -14.86 -7.27
CA VAL A 28 -25.45 -14.33 -7.89
C VAL A 28 -25.29 -14.36 -9.41
N LYS A 29 -26.14 -15.11 -10.04
CA LYS A 29 -26.15 -15.27 -11.49
C LYS A 29 -26.88 -14.10 -12.16
N GLY A 30 -26.21 -13.44 -13.11
CA GLY A 30 -26.81 -12.35 -13.89
C GLY A 30 -27.76 -12.88 -15.00
N GLU A 31 -28.55 -11.98 -15.55
CA GLU A 31 -29.42 -12.26 -16.68
C GLU A 31 -28.60 -12.26 -18.00
N PRO A 32 -28.89 -13.24 -18.89
CA PRO A 32 -28.26 -13.29 -20.19
C PRO A 32 -28.66 -12.11 -21.08
N ALA A 33 -27.69 -11.54 -21.80
CA ALA A 33 -27.88 -10.42 -22.72
C ALA A 33 -27.29 -10.71 -24.11
N SER A 34 -27.76 -9.99 -25.12
CA SER A 34 -27.26 -10.13 -26.49
C SER A 34 -25.93 -9.44 -26.73
N SER A 35 -25.56 -8.49 -25.89
CA SER A 35 -24.29 -7.78 -25.95
C SER A 35 -23.73 -7.49 -24.53
N SER A 36 -22.43 -7.22 -24.45
CA SER A 36 -21.77 -6.88 -23.18
C SER A 36 -22.30 -5.58 -22.56
N GLY A 37 -22.71 -4.61 -23.36
CA GLY A 37 -23.26 -3.34 -22.90
C GLY A 37 -24.68 -3.46 -22.33
N GLN A 38 -25.42 -4.51 -22.71
CA GLN A 38 -26.75 -4.77 -22.18
C GLN A 38 -26.77 -5.68 -20.96
N ALA A 39 -25.67 -6.42 -20.73
CA ALA A 39 -25.55 -7.27 -19.55
C ALA A 39 -25.46 -6.42 -18.28
N GLN A 40 -26.46 -6.56 -17.41
CA GLN A 40 -26.50 -5.89 -16.11
C GLN A 40 -25.73 -6.72 -15.08
N GLN A 41 -25.08 -6.02 -14.13
CA GLN A 41 -24.41 -6.67 -13.01
C GLN A 41 -25.46 -7.31 -12.09
N ALA A 42 -25.24 -8.58 -11.75
CA ALA A 42 -26.10 -9.26 -10.79
C ALA A 42 -25.99 -8.63 -9.40
N THR A 43 -27.11 -8.42 -8.75
CA THR A 43 -27.20 -7.79 -7.42
C THR A 43 -28.29 -8.47 -6.59
N THR A 44 -28.40 -8.12 -5.31
CA THR A 44 -29.49 -8.48 -4.40
C THR A 44 -30.08 -7.22 -3.78
N ASP A 45 -31.25 -7.36 -3.15
CA ASP A 45 -31.94 -6.25 -2.46
C ASP A 45 -31.19 -5.80 -1.18
N TYR A 46 -30.21 -6.57 -0.74
CA TYR A 46 -29.42 -6.30 0.48
C TYR A 46 -28.11 -5.54 0.23
N VAL A 47 -27.81 -5.23 -1.03
CA VAL A 47 -26.62 -4.42 -1.39
C VAL A 47 -26.88 -2.96 -1.07
N GLY A 48 -25.92 -2.34 -0.37
CA GLY A 48 -25.99 -0.92 0.04
C GLY A 48 -26.74 -0.68 1.34
N LEU A 49 -27.24 -1.73 1.98
CA LEU A 49 -27.77 -1.65 3.35
C LEU A 49 -26.62 -1.59 4.37
N THR A 50 -26.89 -1.09 5.55
CA THR A 50 -25.92 -1.06 6.69
C THR A 50 -26.53 -1.73 7.91
N ILE A 51 -25.67 -2.38 8.70
CA ILE A 51 -26.06 -3.03 9.95
C ILE A 51 -26.48 -1.98 11.00
N ASP A 52 -25.83 -0.82 11.00
CA ASP A 52 -26.13 0.30 11.91
C ASP A 52 -27.56 0.82 11.74
N GLU A 53 -28.20 0.57 10.60
CA GLU A 53 -29.59 0.91 10.34
C GLU A 53 -30.58 -0.19 10.78
N GLY A 54 -30.10 -1.21 11.49
CA GLY A 54 -30.93 -2.30 12.02
C GLY A 54 -31.26 -3.40 11.01
N ASN A 55 -30.56 -3.46 9.88
CA ASN A 55 -30.73 -4.52 8.91
C ASN A 55 -30.10 -5.82 9.40
N ALA A 56 -30.86 -6.91 9.33
CA ALA A 56 -30.38 -8.24 9.74
C ALA A 56 -29.52 -8.92 8.67
N ILE A 57 -29.57 -8.46 7.43
CA ILE A 57 -28.83 -9.00 6.29
C ILE A 57 -28.23 -7.84 5.49
N VAL A 58 -26.94 -7.97 5.17
CA VAL A 58 -26.23 -7.03 4.29
C VAL A 58 -25.36 -7.81 3.33
N ASP A 59 -25.41 -7.48 2.04
CA ASP A 59 -24.61 -8.10 1.01
C ASP A 59 -23.56 -7.15 0.46
N PHE A 60 -22.32 -7.63 0.39
CA PHE A 60 -21.18 -6.91 -0.15
C PHE A 60 -20.73 -7.54 -1.47
N PRO A 61 -20.90 -6.85 -2.61
CA PRO A 61 -20.39 -7.35 -3.88
C PRO A 61 -18.87 -7.28 -3.91
N LEU A 62 -18.19 -8.43 -4.02
CA LEU A 62 -16.73 -8.51 -4.02
C LEU A 62 -16.17 -8.53 -5.45
N PHE A 63 -16.67 -9.43 -6.28
CA PHE A 63 -16.17 -9.64 -7.63
C PHE A 63 -17.30 -9.68 -8.64
N GLY A 64 -17.12 -9.02 -9.77
CA GLY A 64 -17.90 -9.23 -10.97
C GLY A 64 -17.21 -10.27 -11.86
N ILE A 65 -18.01 -11.06 -12.56
CA ILE A 65 -17.54 -12.00 -13.58
C ILE A 65 -18.30 -11.71 -14.85
N THR A 66 -17.63 -11.11 -15.84
CA THR A 66 -18.21 -10.99 -17.18
C THR A 66 -18.00 -12.30 -17.91
N LEU A 67 -19.09 -12.85 -18.44
CA LEU A 67 -19.10 -14.02 -19.29
C LEU A 67 -19.37 -13.62 -20.74
N ASN A 68 -18.48 -14.03 -21.63
CA ASN A 68 -18.67 -13.98 -23.07
C ASN A 68 -18.69 -15.42 -23.59
N GLY A 69 -19.88 -15.97 -23.78
CA GLY A 69 -20.04 -17.39 -23.98
C GLY A 69 -19.60 -18.18 -22.75
N LEU A 70 -18.55 -18.99 -22.89
CA LEU A 70 -18.00 -19.81 -21.80
C LEU A 70 -16.70 -19.19 -21.20
N ILE A 71 -16.30 -18.02 -21.64
CA ILE A 71 -15.05 -17.38 -21.21
C ILE A 71 -15.35 -16.41 -20.05
N PRO A 72 -14.90 -16.70 -18.82
CA PRO A 72 -15.05 -15.80 -17.68
C PRO A 72 -13.92 -14.76 -17.65
N SER A 73 -14.27 -13.52 -17.27
CA SER A 73 -13.34 -12.44 -16.99
C SER A 73 -13.72 -11.83 -15.65
N PRO A 74 -13.01 -12.19 -14.56
CA PRO A 74 -13.27 -11.63 -13.23
C PRO A 74 -12.72 -10.21 -13.12
N TYR A 75 -13.35 -9.37 -12.31
CA TYR A 75 -12.91 -8.04 -11.94
C TYR A 75 -13.46 -7.65 -10.56
N PHE A 76 -12.79 -6.72 -9.89
CA PHE A 76 -13.28 -6.21 -8.62
C PHE A 76 -14.49 -5.31 -8.83
N LEU A 77 -15.55 -5.50 -8.04
CA LEU A 77 -16.75 -4.66 -8.04
C LEU A 77 -16.68 -3.57 -6.99
N THR A 78 -15.91 -3.80 -5.94
CA THR A 78 -15.82 -2.86 -4.84
C THR A 78 -14.50 -2.12 -4.90
N THR A 79 -14.60 -0.80 -4.96
CA THR A 79 -13.49 0.11 -4.71
C THR A 79 -13.37 0.43 -3.22
N LYS A 80 -14.34 -0.02 -2.42
CA LYS A 80 -14.39 0.14 -0.97
C LYS A 80 -14.73 -1.21 -0.36
N MET A 81 -13.72 -1.94 0.10
CA MET A 81 -13.96 -3.04 1.02
C MET A 81 -14.17 -2.49 2.45
N PRO A 82 -14.89 -3.25 3.33
CA PRO A 82 -15.04 -2.90 4.74
C PRO A 82 -13.69 -2.58 5.38
N ASP A 83 -13.69 -1.82 6.47
CA ASP A 83 -12.53 -1.40 7.22
C ASP A 83 -11.45 -2.49 7.34
N GLY A 84 -10.29 -2.23 6.71
CA GLY A 84 -9.18 -3.20 6.66
C GLY A 84 -8.66 -3.54 5.27
N PHE A 85 -9.38 -3.19 4.21
CA PHE A 85 -8.86 -3.36 2.85
C PHE A 85 -7.81 -2.31 2.51
N CYS A 86 -6.76 -2.71 1.82
CA CYS A 86 -5.73 -1.79 1.37
C CYS A 86 -5.58 -1.80 -0.16
N GLU A 87 -5.55 -0.63 -0.76
CA GLU A 87 -5.04 -0.44 -2.11
C GLU A 87 -3.51 -0.52 -2.09
N THR A 88 -2.94 -1.30 -2.99
CA THR A 88 -1.48 -1.42 -3.12
C THR A 88 -1.06 -0.95 -4.50
N GLU A 89 -0.13 -0.02 -4.57
CA GLU A 89 0.42 0.50 -5.81
C GLU A 89 1.93 0.67 -5.72
N THR A 90 2.57 0.87 -6.88
CA THR A 90 4.01 1.11 -6.99
C THR A 90 4.32 2.23 -7.98
N SER A 91 5.34 3.02 -7.70
CA SER A 91 5.87 4.04 -8.61
C SER A 91 7.36 4.29 -8.34
N GLY A 92 8.22 3.98 -9.32
CA GLY A 92 9.66 4.06 -9.16
C GLY A 92 10.16 3.18 -8.02
N TYR A 93 10.84 3.77 -7.06
CA TYR A 93 11.35 3.08 -5.86
C TYR A 93 10.31 2.95 -4.74
N TRP A 94 9.12 3.54 -4.93
CA TRP A 94 8.05 3.54 -3.96
C TRP A 94 7.08 2.40 -4.18
N SER A 95 6.59 1.83 -3.08
CA SER A 95 5.37 1.04 -2.99
C SER A 95 4.55 1.55 -1.81
N TRP A 96 3.23 1.45 -1.91
CA TRP A 96 2.38 1.88 -0.81
C TRP A 96 1.14 1.02 -0.65
N ARG A 97 0.63 1.08 0.59
CA ARG A 97 -0.64 0.51 0.99
C ARG A 97 -1.47 1.62 1.63
N LYS A 98 -2.66 1.79 1.11
CA LYS A 98 -3.61 2.80 1.56
C LYS A 98 -4.88 2.12 2.04
N TRP A 99 -5.20 2.27 3.32
CA TRP A 99 -6.38 1.67 3.93
C TRP A 99 -7.55 2.66 3.98
N ASP A 100 -8.77 2.15 3.86
CA ASP A 100 -10.00 2.95 3.93
C ASP A 100 -10.19 3.63 5.29
N ASN A 101 -9.65 3.07 6.37
CA ASN A 101 -9.64 3.70 7.69
C ASN A 101 -8.73 4.94 7.81
N GLY A 102 -8.12 5.39 6.72
CA GLY A 102 -7.25 6.56 6.68
C GLY A 102 -5.78 6.30 6.95
N MET A 103 -5.39 5.05 7.18
CA MET A 103 -3.98 4.70 7.32
C MET A 103 -3.28 4.62 5.96
N LEU A 104 -2.01 4.97 5.94
CA LEU A 104 -1.10 4.89 4.79
C LEU A 104 0.24 4.33 5.25
N GLU A 105 0.74 3.38 4.50
CA GLU A 105 2.10 2.88 4.60
C GLU A 105 2.81 3.12 3.28
N LEU A 106 3.93 3.83 3.31
CA LEU A 106 4.84 4.02 2.18
C LEU A 106 6.13 3.24 2.45
N THR A 107 6.59 2.53 1.44
CA THR A 107 7.89 1.86 1.45
C THR A 107 8.71 2.34 0.28
N TYR A 108 9.94 2.76 0.54
CA TYR A 108 10.95 3.10 -0.45
C TYR A 108 12.06 2.06 -0.41
N LYS A 109 12.40 1.50 -1.57
CA LYS A 109 13.52 0.57 -1.70
C LYS A 109 14.37 0.96 -2.88
N GLN A 110 15.65 1.15 -2.65
CA GLN A 110 16.64 1.41 -3.69
C GLN A 110 17.92 0.67 -3.36
N ASN A 111 18.39 -0.14 -4.29
CA ASN A 111 19.63 -0.88 -4.18
C ASN A 111 20.77 -0.12 -4.85
N ASP A 112 22.00 -0.45 -4.46
CA ASP A 112 23.24 0.03 -5.08
C ASP A 112 23.37 1.57 -5.11
N VAL A 113 22.89 2.24 -4.06
CA VAL A 113 23.02 3.69 -3.92
C VAL A 113 24.47 4.04 -3.59
N SER A 114 25.12 4.81 -4.45
CA SER A 114 26.48 5.32 -4.19
C SER A 114 26.44 6.40 -3.12
N VAL A 115 27.16 6.20 -2.03
CA VAL A 115 27.26 7.13 -0.91
C VAL A 115 28.70 7.54 -0.69
N THR A 116 28.95 8.84 -0.80
CA THR A 116 30.28 9.40 -0.46
C THR A 116 30.25 9.89 0.99
N ILE A 117 31.14 9.34 1.78
CA ILE A 117 31.28 9.63 3.20
C ILE A 117 32.36 10.69 3.38
N THR A 118 31.93 11.91 3.66
CA THR A 118 32.83 13.09 3.72
C THR A 118 32.70 13.83 5.02
N ASN A 119 31.58 13.72 5.73
CA ASN A 119 31.38 14.46 6.98
C ASN A 119 32.02 13.71 8.13
N VAL A 120 32.93 14.33 8.81
CA VAL A 120 33.62 13.79 9.98
C VAL A 120 33.25 14.60 11.22
N SER A 121 32.72 13.93 12.23
CA SER A 121 32.39 14.51 13.54
C SER A 121 32.98 13.63 14.63
N GLY A 122 34.07 14.08 15.24
CA GLY A 122 34.78 13.30 16.25
C GLY A 122 35.30 11.97 15.70
N THR A 123 34.77 10.87 16.17
CA THR A 123 35.13 9.49 15.76
C THR A 123 34.17 8.88 14.73
N ILE A 124 33.22 9.64 14.21
CA ILE A 124 32.18 9.17 13.30
C ILE A 124 32.30 9.90 11.97
N SER A 125 32.19 9.17 10.88
CA SER A 125 32.08 9.70 9.52
C SER A 125 30.72 9.37 8.95
N SER A 126 30.17 10.24 8.08
CA SER A 126 28.82 10.06 7.55
C SER A 126 28.67 10.52 6.10
N GLY A 127 27.71 9.94 5.42
CA GLY A 127 27.26 10.32 4.09
C GLY A 127 25.73 10.26 3.96
N ILE A 128 25.16 11.06 3.08
CA ILE A 128 23.71 11.09 2.84
C ILE A 128 23.35 9.99 1.84
N CYS A 129 22.43 9.10 2.24
CA CYS A 129 21.91 8.04 1.39
C CYS A 129 20.64 8.46 0.67
N LEU A 130 19.71 9.14 1.37
CA LEU A 130 18.45 9.61 0.82
C LEU A 130 18.22 11.06 1.25
N ASN A 131 18.08 11.95 0.27
CA ASN A 131 17.91 13.38 0.54
C ASN A 131 16.48 13.83 0.20
N ARG A 132 15.60 13.85 1.19
CA ARG A 132 14.27 14.46 1.11
C ARG A 132 13.46 14.04 -0.12
N ALA A 133 13.31 12.74 -0.34
CA ALA A 133 12.47 12.24 -1.41
C ALA A 133 11.00 12.61 -1.16
N LYS A 134 10.30 13.11 -2.18
CA LYS A 134 8.87 13.39 -2.08
C LYS A 134 8.08 12.10 -1.94
N TYR A 135 7.08 12.12 -1.07
CA TYR A 135 6.14 11.02 -0.97
C TYR A 135 5.20 11.00 -2.19
N PRO A 136 4.85 9.83 -2.73
CA PRO A 136 3.83 9.73 -3.78
C PRO A 136 2.44 10.15 -3.29
N ILE A 137 2.18 9.98 -1.99
CA ILE A 137 0.94 10.40 -1.31
C ILE A 137 1.35 11.12 -0.03
N ASN A 138 0.76 12.30 0.19
CA ASN A 138 1.04 13.09 1.38
C ASN A 138 0.31 12.53 2.62
N PHE A 139 0.93 12.70 3.77
CA PHE A 139 0.30 12.43 5.06
C PHE A 139 -0.45 13.67 5.57
N VAL A 140 -1.53 13.46 6.32
CA VAL A 140 -2.25 14.53 7.04
C VAL A 140 -1.43 14.99 8.25
N ASP A 141 -0.84 14.03 8.95
CA ASP A 141 0.02 14.27 10.12
C ASP A 141 1.43 13.75 9.85
N LYS A 142 2.39 14.13 10.72
CA LYS A 142 3.75 13.62 10.64
C LYS A 142 3.75 12.09 10.81
N PRO A 143 4.23 11.31 9.81
CA PRO A 143 4.26 9.85 9.91
C PRO A 143 5.33 9.36 10.90
N ALA A 144 5.14 8.16 11.42
CA ALA A 144 6.22 7.38 12.00
C ALA A 144 7.12 6.86 10.87
N VAL A 145 8.43 6.99 11.03
CA VAL A 145 9.40 6.61 9.99
C VAL A 145 10.42 5.63 10.55
N PHE A 146 10.78 4.67 9.70
CA PHE A 146 11.78 3.63 9.96
C PHE A 146 12.73 3.60 8.78
N THR A 147 14.01 3.34 9.04
CA THR A 147 15.02 3.23 7.99
C THR A 147 16.00 2.13 8.31
N GLU A 148 16.40 1.42 7.27
CA GLU A 148 17.46 0.43 7.27
C GLU A 148 18.38 0.73 6.10
N VAL A 149 19.67 0.67 6.33
CA VAL A 149 20.68 0.84 5.28
C VAL A 149 21.68 -0.29 5.44
N PHE A 150 21.88 -1.04 4.36
CA PHE A 150 22.81 -2.16 4.30
C PHE A 150 23.99 -1.78 3.42
N ASP A 151 25.20 -1.92 3.95
CA ASP A 151 26.43 -1.75 3.17
C ASP A 151 26.68 -2.99 2.32
N ASN A 152 26.75 -2.81 0.99
CA ASN A 152 27.00 -3.92 0.04
C ASN A 152 28.48 -4.22 -0.14
N ASN A 153 29.36 -3.36 0.36
CA ASN A 153 30.79 -3.58 0.29
C ASN A 153 31.30 -4.28 1.54
N THR A 154 31.71 -5.52 1.39
CA THR A 154 32.38 -6.34 2.41
C THR A 154 33.83 -5.90 2.68
N ILE A 155 34.18 -4.66 2.45
CA ILE A 155 35.54 -4.18 2.68
C ILE A 155 35.72 -3.88 4.17
N GLY A 156 36.20 -4.89 4.86
CA GLY A 156 36.94 -4.79 6.13
C GLY A 156 36.25 -4.03 7.25
N SER A 157 36.28 -4.52 8.40
CA SER A 157 36.25 -3.95 9.78
C SER A 157 35.40 -2.71 10.12
N TYR A 158 34.79 -2.00 9.19
CA TYR A 158 33.96 -0.84 9.49
C TYR A 158 32.55 -1.27 9.87
N ARG A 159 32.10 -0.82 11.04
CA ARG A 159 30.70 -1.00 11.46
C ARG A 159 29.91 0.21 10.99
N GLY A 160 28.98 -0.03 10.05
CA GLY A 160 28.05 0.99 9.58
C GLY A 160 26.70 0.89 10.28
N TRP A 161 26.05 2.02 10.44
CA TRP A 161 24.65 2.11 10.91
C TRP A 161 23.93 3.25 10.22
N SER A 162 22.62 3.20 10.16
CA SER A 162 21.81 4.27 9.59
C SER A 162 21.21 5.17 10.68
N GLY A 163 20.93 6.40 10.31
CA GLY A 163 20.22 7.35 11.13
C GLY A 163 19.37 8.29 10.30
N ILE A 164 18.49 8.99 10.98
CA ILE A 164 17.60 9.99 10.39
C ILE A 164 18.03 11.37 10.88
N TYR A 165 18.29 12.27 9.95
CA TYR A 165 18.52 13.66 10.26
C TYR A 165 17.27 14.49 9.96
N GLN A 166 16.73 15.16 10.98
CA GLN A 166 15.56 16.02 10.87
C GLN A 166 15.99 17.50 10.97
N ASN A 167 15.74 18.26 9.92
CA ASN A 167 15.95 19.71 9.93
C ASN A 167 14.68 20.44 10.39
N TYR A 168 14.86 21.53 11.13
CA TYR A 168 13.80 22.47 11.44
C TYR A 168 13.20 23.05 10.14
N GLY A 169 11.89 23.18 10.07
CA GLY A 169 11.17 23.74 8.91
C GLY A 169 10.91 22.79 7.76
N THR A 170 11.29 21.52 7.86
CA THR A 170 10.93 20.51 6.85
C THR A 170 9.50 20.00 7.07
N ASP A 171 8.69 20.01 6.01
CA ASP A 171 7.36 19.41 6.05
C ASP A 171 7.45 17.89 5.83
N TYR A 172 7.56 17.15 6.93
CA TYR A 172 7.63 15.69 6.91
C TYR A 172 6.32 14.98 6.53
N LYS A 173 5.28 15.74 6.22
CA LYS A 173 4.03 15.20 5.67
C LYS A 173 4.14 14.94 4.17
N THR A 174 5.02 15.65 3.49
CA THR A 174 5.16 15.64 2.03
C THR A 174 6.46 15.02 1.52
N GLN A 175 7.45 14.85 2.39
CA GLN A 175 8.78 14.34 2.02
C GLN A 175 9.46 13.59 3.16
N THR A 176 10.41 12.73 2.80
CA THR A 176 11.22 11.99 3.78
C THR A 176 12.11 12.92 4.60
N PRO A 177 12.52 12.53 5.81
CA PRO A 177 13.72 13.08 6.42
C PRO A 177 14.97 12.72 5.57
N ILE A 178 16.09 13.30 5.92
CA ILE A 178 17.38 12.90 5.35
C ILE A 178 17.80 11.59 6.03
N VAL A 179 18.10 10.56 5.24
CA VAL A 179 18.67 9.30 5.71
C VAL A 179 20.18 9.36 5.54
N VAL A 180 20.88 9.09 6.61
CA VAL A 180 22.34 9.18 6.69
C VAL A 180 22.93 7.83 7.06
N PHE A 181 23.99 7.43 6.37
CA PHE A 181 24.80 6.29 6.71
C PHE A 181 26.02 6.76 7.50
N TYR A 182 26.27 6.13 8.62
CA TYR A 182 27.38 6.42 9.54
C TYR A 182 28.34 5.24 9.58
N ILE A 183 29.61 5.52 9.66
CA ILE A 183 30.65 4.54 9.92
C ILE A 183 31.65 5.07 10.95
N ASP A 184 32.48 4.21 11.47
CA ASP A 184 33.62 4.59 12.30
C ASP A 184 34.54 5.54 11.50
N LYS A 185 35.26 6.42 12.19
CA LYS A 185 36.07 7.47 11.59
C LYS A 185 37.02 6.93 10.50
N LEU A 186 36.91 7.55 9.32
CA LEU A 186 37.82 7.34 8.20
C LEU A 186 38.97 8.36 8.24
N VAL A 187 40.11 7.96 7.71
CA VAL A 187 41.27 8.86 7.53
C VAL A 187 41.10 9.72 6.27
N GLU A 188 40.40 9.18 5.25
CA GLU A 188 40.13 9.85 3.97
C GLU A 188 38.66 9.66 3.52
N PRO A 189 38.15 10.50 2.60
CA PRO A 189 36.84 10.33 2.01
C PRO A 189 36.72 8.94 1.40
N TYR A 190 35.59 8.30 1.64
CA TYR A 190 35.29 6.94 1.20
C TYR A 190 33.96 6.90 0.46
N THR A 191 33.90 6.18 -0.65
CA THR A 191 32.67 5.93 -1.38
C THR A 191 32.31 4.45 -1.30
N THR A 192 31.07 4.19 -0.89
CA THR A 192 30.51 2.84 -0.82
C THR A 192 29.17 2.77 -1.53
N THR A 193 28.66 1.56 -1.76
CA THR A 193 27.29 1.31 -2.23
C THR A 193 26.47 0.71 -1.11
N VAL A 194 25.27 1.20 -0.95
CA VAL A 194 24.34 0.77 0.09
C VAL A 194 22.97 0.46 -0.49
N ASP A 195 22.26 -0.47 0.13
CA ASP A 195 20.84 -0.69 -0.12
C ASP A 195 20.04 0.07 0.94
N ILE A 196 19.02 0.80 0.50
CA ILE A 196 18.18 1.61 1.36
C ILE A 196 16.79 1.00 1.41
N SER A 197 16.29 0.79 2.63
CA SER A 197 14.89 0.53 2.92
C SER A 197 14.37 1.62 3.86
N PHE A 198 13.38 2.36 3.41
CA PHE A 198 12.71 3.39 4.21
C PHE A 198 11.22 3.09 4.25
N ARG A 199 10.60 3.22 5.43
CA ARG A 199 9.17 3.00 5.64
C ARG A 199 8.57 4.17 6.40
N ALA A 200 7.42 4.66 5.95
CA ALA A 200 6.64 5.68 6.64
C ALA A 200 5.21 5.20 6.85
N ILE A 201 4.68 5.39 8.06
CA ILE A 201 3.32 4.97 8.43
C ILE A 201 2.61 6.14 9.09
N GLY A 202 1.41 6.48 8.63
CA GLY A 202 0.63 7.58 9.16
C GLY A 202 -0.76 7.67 8.55
N ARG A 203 -1.44 8.80 8.77
CA ARG A 203 -2.75 9.05 8.20
C ARG A 203 -2.64 9.84 6.89
N TRP A 204 -3.50 9.49 5.90
CA TRP A 204 -3.60 10.21 4.62
C TRP A 204 -4.94 10.94 4.44
N LYS A 205 -5.91 10.69 5.34
CA LYS A 205 -7.21 11.37 5.46
C LYS A 205 -7.67 11.42 6.91
#